data_199bd21ee1d6edbe02b716421e3ef856
#
_entry.id   199bd21ee1d6edbe02b716421e3ef856
#
_cell.length_a   1.000
_cell.length_b   1.000
_cell.length_c   1.000
_cell.angle_alpha   90.00
_cell.angle_beta   90.00
_cell.angle_gamma   90.00
#
_symmetry.space_group_name_H-M   'P 1'
#
loop_
_entity.id
_entity.type
_entity.pdbx_description
1 polymer ?
#
loop_
_entity_poly.entity_id
_entity_poly.type
_entity_poly.pdbx_seq_one_letter_code
_entity_poly.pdbx_strand_id
1 'polypeptide(L)'
;MNSVYIGNPMMGIILYKNALPKELDLVNRLESTIGDSQTPPYMWMEALVGDSVKMPEYRDCVDCKIGVDHLRHCPPQFSEIKSIYEDTNNGLRKCLVDYQSRYNINMEFMEAINYVRYGVGQHFAVHTDHGFSYNCTVSSVMYLNDDYEGGELWFPYLDIVLKPEYGDIVLFPSTFIYAHASKPITRGVKYAAVTMFDYNDRTHKPEHYMYGQSKGY
;
A
#
# COMPACT_ATOMS: atom_id res chain seq x y z
N MET A 1 17.70 8.92 7.43
CA MET A 1 16.48 8.09 7.53
C MET A 1 16.77 6.92 8.45
N ASN A 2 15.93 6.67 9.42
CA ASN A 2 16.11 5.52 10.33
C ASN A 2 15.50 4.28 9.68
N SER A 3 16.33 3.27 9.37
CA SER A 3 15.88 2.04 8.70
C SER A 3 16.51 0.81 9.34
N VAL A 4 15.76 -0.28 9.33
CA VAL A 4 16.15 -1.57 9.92
C VAL A 4 15.95 -2.67 8.88
N TYR A 5 16.99 -3.48 8.65
CA TYR A 5 16.84 -4.72 7.90
C TYR A 5 16.06 -5.73 8.75
N ILE A 6 15.06 -6.33 8.15
CA ILE A 6 14.29 -7.40 8.78
C ILE A 6 14.87 -8.73 8.31
N GLY A 7 15.42 -9.47 9.26
CA GLY A 7 16.20 -10.68 8.96
C GLY A 7 17.56 -10.36 8.32
N ASN A 8 18.00 -11.22 7.39
CA ASN A 8 19.25 -11.00 6.67
C ASN A 8 19.08 -9.86 5.65
N PRO A 9 20.04 -8.91 5.54
CA PRO A 9 19.99 -7.83 4.54
C PRO A 9 19.76 -8.30 3.10
N MET A 10 20.24 -9.50 2.75
CA MET A 10 20.01 -10.10 1.42
C MET A 10 18.55 -10.49 1.14
N MET A 11 17.72 -10.56 2.16
CA MET A 11 16.27 -10.81 1.99
C MET A 11 15.53 -9.61 1.39
N GLY A 12 16.10 -8.41 1.44
CA GLY A 12 15.48 -7.24 0.84
C GLY A 12 14.25 -6.70 1.58
N ILE A 13 14.01 -7.11 2.83
CA ILE A 13 12.93 -6.54 3.64
C ILE A 13 13.51 -5.42 4.50
N ILE A 14 13.06 -4.20 4.28
CA ILE A 14 13.50 -3.03 5.06
C ILE A 14 12.30 -2.32 5.67
N LEU A 15 12.38 -2.10 6.98
CA LEU A 15 11.46 -1.26 7.73
C LEU A 15 12.06 0.13 7.90
N TYR A 16 11.43 1.14 7.35
CA TYR A 16 11.75 2.55 7.49
C TYR A 16 10.88 3.14 8.59
N LYS A 17 11.53 3.55 9.68
CA LYS A 17 10.83 4.08 10.86
C LYS A 17 10.50 5.57 10.70
N ASN A 18 9.27 5.93 11.07
CA ASN A 18 8.79 7.32 11.08
C ASN A 18 9.01 8.05 9.74
N ALA A 19 8.78 7.36 8.62
CA ALA A 19 8.93 7.93 7.29
C ALA A 19 7.77 8.89 6.94
N LEU A 20 6.62 8.72 7.60
CA LEU A 20 5.46 9.62 7.54
C LEU A 20 5.29 10.31 8.90
N PRO A 21 5.51 11.63 9.02
CA PRO A 21 5.33 12.37 10.27
C PRO A 21 3.90 12.29 10.81
N LYS A 22 3.73 12.20 12.14
CA LYS A 22 2.41 12.13 12.79
C LYS A 22 1.57 13.38 12.56
N GLU A 23 2.22 14.51 12.37
CA GLU A 23 1.60 15.81 12.10
C GLU A 23 0.83 15.85 10.78
N LEU A 24 1.06 14.88 9.89
CA LEU A 24 0.30 14.73 8.64
C LEU A 24 -1.16 14.34 8.88
N ASP A 25 -1.47 13.72 10.03
CA ASP A 25 -2.82 13.34 10.44
C ASP A 25 -3.63 12.63 9.34
N LEU A 26 -2.98 11.69 8.64
CA LEU A 26 -3.48 11.11 7.40
C LEU A 26 -4.83 10.40 7.55
N VAL A 27 -5.06 9.73 8.68
CA VAL A 27 -6.32 9.00 8.92
C VAL A 27 -7.50 9.96 9.05
N ASN A 28 -7.40 11.00 9.88
CA ASN A 28 -8.48 11.95 10.04
C ASN A 28 -8.77 12.72 8.74
N ARG A 29 -7.72 13.05 7.98
CA ARG A 29 -7.86 13.69 6.66
C ARG A 29 -8.53 12.77 5.66
N LEU A 30 -8.17 11.48 5.61
CA LEU A 30 -8.84 10.49 4.76
C LEU A 30 -10.31 10.36 5.14
N GLU A 31 -10.63 10.13 6.41
CA GLU A 31 -12.01 9.95 6.86
C GLU A 31 -12.84 11.20 6.63
N SER A 32 -12.32 12.40 6.88
CA SER A 32 -13.05 13.65 6.60
C SER A 32 -13.28 13.90 5.11
N THR A 33 -12.44 13.33 4.23
CA THR A 33 -12.53 13.54 2.77
C THR A 33 -13.40 12.50 2.09
N ILE A 34 -13.20 11.22 2.44
CA ILE A 34 -13.84 10.10 1.73
C ILE A 34 -14.71 9.20 2.61
N GLY A 35 -14.72 9.40 3.95
CA GLY A 35 -15.38 8.51 4.92
C GLY A 35 -16.85 8.26 4.62
N ASP A 36 -17.61 9.33 4.38
CA ASP A 36 -19.04 9.29 4.07
C ASP A 36 -19.36 9.45 2.58
N SER A 37 -18.34 9.51 1.75
CA SER A 37 -18.51 9.70 0.29
C SER A 37 -19.15 8.48 -0.36
N GLN A 38 -20.00 8.75 -1.37
CA GLN A 38 -20.59 7.75 -2.26
C GLN A 38 -20.16 7.96 -3.72
N THR A 39 -19.08 8.71 -3.92
CA THR A 39 -18.60 9.08 -5.26
C THR A 39 -17.33 8.32 -5.62
N PRO A 40 -17.39 7.23 -6.43
CA PRO A 40 -16.20 6.55 -6.88
C PRO A 40 -15.28 7.47 -7.72
N PRO A 41 -13.95 7.34 -7.59
CA PRO A 41 -13.20 6.44 -6.70
C PRO A 41 -12.93 7.04 -5.32
N TYR A 42 -13.47 8.22 -4.99
CA TYR A 42 -13.22 8.97 -3.76
C TYR A 42 -14.15 8.50 -2.63
N MET A 43 -14.11 7.20 -2.35
CA MET A 43 -14.90 6.56 -1.30
C MET A 43 -14.25 5.24 -0.86
N TRP A 44 -14.64 4.72 0.28
CA TRP A 44 -14.28 3.37 0.68
C TRP A 44 -15.13 2.36 -0.12
N MET A 45 -14.47 1.50 -0.90
CA MET A 45 -15.10 0.42 -1.67
C MET A 45 -14.70 -0.92 -1.12
N GLU A 46 -15.56 -1.94 -1.27
CA GLU A 46 -15.18 -3.32 -0.95
C GLU A 46 -13.98 -3.73 -1.79
N ALA A 47 -12.95 -4.26 -1.12
CA ALA A 47 -11.73 -4.68 -1.80
C ALA A 47 -11.98 -5.93 -2.65
N LEU A 48 -11.38 -5.93 -3.84
CA LEU A 48 -11.47 -7.01 -4.81
C LEU A 48 -10.13 -7.72 -4.97
N VAL A 49 -10.13 -8.93 -5.50
CA VAL A 49 -8.93 -9.72 -5.81
C VAL A 49 -8.90 -10.11 -7.28
N GLY A 50 -7.68 -10.27 -7.84
CA GLY A 50 -7.48 -10.71 -9.22
C GLY A 50 -8.30 -9.88 -10.23
N ASP A 51 -9.10 -10.57 -11.04
CA ASP A 51 -9.94 -9.95 -12.08
C ASP A 51 -11.23 -9.32 -11.51
N SER A 52 -11.12 -8.55 -10.44
CA SER A 52 -12.23 -7.85 -9.78
C SER A 52 -13.27 -8.77 -9.12
N VAL A 53 -12.81 -9.86 -8.53
CA VAL A 53 -13.66 -10.81 -7.81
C VAL A 53 -13.72 -10.45 -6.33
N LYS A 54 -14.95 -10.43 -5.76
CA LYS A 54 -15.14 -10.30 -4.32
C LYS A 54 -14.96 -11.67 -3.65
N MET A 55 -13.97 -11.78 -2.76
CA MET A 55 -13.65 -13.00 -2.01
C MET A 55 -13.34 -12.65 -0.54
N PRO A 56 -14.36 -12.39 0.31
CA PRO A 56 -14.14 -11.94 1.69
C PRO A 56 -13.36 -12.95 2.55
N GLU A 57 -13.47 -14.25 2.26
CA GLU A 57 -12.67 -15.30 2.91
C GLU A 57 -11.18 -15.19 2.61
N TYR A 58 -10.82 -14.48 1.55
CA TYR A 58 -9.44 -14.27 1.13
C TYR A 58 -8.95 -12.83 1.39
N ARG A 59 -9.77 -11.82 1.03
CA ARG A 59 -9.51 -10.41 1.27
C ARG A 59 -10.78 -9.72 1.77
N ASP A 60 -10.84 -9.49 3.07
CA ASP A 60 -11.92 -8.73 3.72
C ASP A 60 -11.38 -7.40 4.21
N CYS A 61 -11.66 -6.34 3.49
CA CYS A 61 -11.37 -4.97 3.85
C CYS A 61 -12.10 -4.02 2.90
N VAL A 62 -12.00 -2.73 3.16
CA VAL A 62 -12.37 -1.71 2.18
C VAL A 62 -11.13 -0.96 1.72
N ASP A 63 -11.17 -0.47 0.49
CA ASP A 63 -10.06 0.29 -0.06
C ASP A 63 -10.50 1.51 -0.88
N CYS A 64 -9.57 2.46 -1.06
CA CYS A 64 -9.70 3.62 -1.93
C CYS A 64 -8.42 3.77 -2.74
N LYS A 65 -8.47 3.44 -4.02
CA LYS A 65 -7.31 3.42 -4.90
C LYS A 65 -7.20 4.71 -5.68
N ILE A 66 -6.14 5.48 -5.44
CA ILE A 66 -5.90 6.78 -6.03
C ILE A 66 -4.65 6.73 -6.93
N GLY A 67 -4.87 6.93 -8.22
CA GLY A 67 -3.83 7.06 -9.24
C GLY A 67 -3.71 8.50 -9.78
N VAL A 68 -2.73 8.72 -10.63
CA VAL A 68 -2.41 10.04 -11.18
C VAL A 68 -3.59 10.67 -11.93
N ASP A 69 -4.37 9.89 -12.68
CA ASP A 69 -5.52 10.43 -13.42
C ASP A 69 -6.67 10.87 -12.48
N HIS A 70 -6.85 10.17 -11.37
CA HIS A 70 -7.77 10.65 -10.32
C HIS A 70 -7.35 12.02 -9.79
N LEU A 71 -6.05 12.24 -9.61
CA LEU A 71 -5.52 13.52 -9.14
C LEU A 71 -5.68 14.64 -10.18
N ARG A 72 -5.50 14.31 -11.47
CA ARG A 72 -5.69 15.28 -12.58
C ARG A 72 -7.11 15.76 -12.69
N HIS A 73 -8.08 14.87 -12.53
CA HIS A 73 -9.51 15.13 -12.70
C HIS A 73 -10.27 15.19 -11.38
N CYS A 74 -9.54 15.42 -10.26
CA CYS A 74 -10.10 15.44 -8.91
C CYS A 74 -11.13 16.56 -8.76
N PRO A 75 -12.38 16.24 -8.41
CA PRO A 75 -13.39 17.25 -8.14
C PRO A 75 -13.02 18.12 -6.93
N PRO A 76 -13.41 19.42 -6.91
CA PRO A 76 -13.01 20.36 -5.85
C PRO A 76 -13.31 19.88 -4.43
N GLN A 77 -14.43 19.18 -4.21
CA GLN A 77 -14.83 18.64 -2.89
C GLN A 77 -13.89 17.56 -2.37
N PHE A 78 -13.08 16.92 -3.26
CA PHE A 78 -12.08 15.91 -2.90
C PHE A 78 -10.65 16.44 -3.05
N SER A 79 -10.46 17.75 -3.16
CA SER A 79 -9.12 18.35 -3.40
C SER A 79 -8.09 17.95 -2.34
N GLU A 80 -8.52 17.68 -1.11
CA GLU A 80 -7.65 17.23 -0.01
C GLU A 80 -6.98 15.88 -0.31
N ILE A 81 -7.58 15.02 -1.14
CA ILE A 81 -6.97 13.75 -1.52
C ILE A 81 -5.64 13.93 -2.28
N LYS A 82 -5.47 15.07 -2.99
CA LYS A 82 -4.20 15.40 -3.64
C LYS A 82 -3.10 15.62 -2.62
N SER A 83 -3.39 16.41 -1.58
CA SER A 83 -2.44 16.68 -0.52
C SER A 83 -2.09 15.41 0.27
N ILE A 84 -3.08 14.58 0.59
CA ILE A 84 -2.87 13.28 1.23
C ILE A 84 -1.97 12.38 0.36
N TYR A 85 -2.25 12.30 -0.94
CA TYR A 85 -1.44 11.53 -1.88
C TYR A 85 0.00 12.05 -1.95
N GLU A 86 0.19 13.37 -2.07
CA GLU A 86 1.51 13.99 -2.14
C GLU A 86 2.32 13.74 -0.86
N ASP A 87 1.71 13.90 0.32
CA ASP A 87 2.36 13.66 1.60
C ASP A 87 2.79 12.19 1.73
N THR A 88 1.88 11.26 1.40
CA THR A 88 2.15 9.81 1.42
C THR A 88 3.26 9.46 0.43
N ASN A 89 3.17 9.95 -0.80
CA ASN A 89 4.14 9.70 -1.86
C ASN A 89 5.52 10.29 -1.54
N ASN A 90 5.58 11.47 -0.94
CA ASN A 90 6.85 12.11 -0.56
C ASN A 90 7.61 11.30 0.50
N GLY A 91 6.93 10.73 1.49
CA GLY A 91 7.53 9.81 2.46
C GLY A 91 8.04 8.54 1.79
N LEU A 92 7.19 7.93 0.97
CA LEU A 92 7.49 6.69 0.26
C LEU A 92 8.68 6.84 -0.71
N ARG A 93 8.73 7.90 -1.50
CA ARG A 93 9.82 8.13 -2.47
C ARG A 93 11.18 8.23 -1.82
N LYS A 94 11.28 8.85 -0.64
CA LYS A 94 12.54 8.89 0.12
C LYS A 94 13.01 7.48 0.51
N CYS A 95 12.09 6.62 0.94
CA CYS A 95 12.37 5.23 1.27
C CYS A 95 12.77 4.44 0.01
N LEU A 96 12.05 4.62 -1.08
CA LEU A 96 12.32 3.94 -2.35
C LEU A 96 13.70 4.29 -2.91
N VAL A 97 14.12 5.56 -2.88
CA VAL A 97 15.45 6.00 -3.34
C VAL A 97 16.56 5.31 -2.53
N ASP A 98 16.43 5.24 -1.20
CA ASP A 98 17.39 4.52 -0.35
C ASP A 98 17.38 3.01 -0.66
N TYR A 99 16.20 2.40 -0.80
CA TYR A 99 16.03 0.99 -1.14
C TYR A 99 16.71 0.64 -2.47
N GLN A 100 16.43 1.41 -3.51
CA GLN A 100 17.01 1.24 -4.84
C GLN A 100 18.54 1.33 -4.81
N SER A 101 19.07 2.30 -4.06
CA SER A 101 20.52 2.48 -3.90
C SER A 101 21.19 1.27 -3.23
N ARG A 102 20.54 0.66 -2.23
CA ARG A 102 21.09 -0.48 -1.50
C ARG A 102 21.18 -1.75 -2.36
N TYR A 103 20.22 -1.96 -3.25
CA TYR A 103 20.14 -3.16 -4.08
C TYR A 103 20.56 -2.95 -5.53
N ASN A 104 21.00 -1.73 -5.87
CA ASN A 104 21.40 -1.35 -7.24
C ASN A 104 20.31 -1.67 -8.26
N ILE A 105 19.08 -1.29 -7.95
CA ILE A 105 17.90 -1.44 -8.82
C ILE A 105 17.33 -0.07 -9.15
N ASN A 106 16.56 0.02 -10.24
CA ASN A 106 15.87 1.26 -10.65
C ASN A 106 14.42 0.94 -10.99
N MET A 107 13.50 1.49 -10.20
CA MET A 107 12.05 1.35 -10.41
C MET A 107 11.54 2.58 -11.14
N GLU A 108 11.01 2.38 -12.34
CA GLU A 108 10.46 3.45 -13.19
C GLU A 108 8.93 3.48 -13.19
N PHE A 109 8.30 2.37 -12.79
CA PHE A 109 6.85 2.27 -12.67
C PHE A 109 6.42 2.22 -11.21
N MET A 110 5.40 2.99 -10.88
CA MET A 110 4.70 2.95 -9.59
C MET A 110 3.20 2.84 -9.86
N GLU A 111 2.55 1.89 -9.22
CA GLU A 111 1.10 1.75 -9.26
C GLU A 111 0.40 2.87 -8.46
N ALA A 112 -0.92 2.97 -8.61
CA ALA A 112 -1.74 3.82 -7.75
C ALA A 112 -1.52 3.48 -6.27
N ILE A 113 -1.60 4.48 -5.41
CA ILE A 113 -1.62 4.24 -3.96
C ILE A 113 -3.01 3.74 -3.58
N ASN A 114 -3.05 2.58 -2.98
CA ASN A 114 -4.26 1.96 -2.47
C ASN A 114 -4.33 2.15 -0.94
N TYR A 115 -5.16 3.09 -0.49
CA TYR A 115 -5.48 3.26 0.93
C TYR A 115 -6.42 2.13 1.34
N VAL A 116 -6.10 1.42 2.41
CA VAL A 116 -6.88 0.28 2.89
C VAL A 116 -7.27 0.46 4.34
N ARG A 117 -8.48 0.02 4.67
CA ARG A 117 -9.05 0.06 6.01
C ARG A 117 -9.58 -1.30 6.40
N TYR A 118 -9.12 -1.81 7.55
CA TYR A 118 -9.52 -3.09 8.12
C TYR A 118 -10.22 -2.86 9.46
N GLY A 119 -11.45 -3.30 9.60
CA GLY A 119 -12.18 -3.40 10.86
C GLY A 119 -11.91 -4.72 11.60
N VAL A 120 -12.52 -4.89 12.77
CA VAL A 120 -12.39 -6.12 13.57
C VAL A 120 -12.84 -7.34 12.78
N GLY A 121 -12.03 -8.40 12.79
CA GLY A 121 -12.21 -9.64 12.04
C GLY A 121 -11.67 -9.58 10.61
N GLN A 122 -11.54 -8.40 10.04
CA GLN A 122 -11.07 -8.23 8.67
C GLN A 122 -9.59 -8.54 8.52
N HIS A 123 -9.21 -9.01 7.33
CA HIS A 123 -7.88 -9.56 7.05
C HIS A 123 -7.57 -9.59 5.55
N PHE A 124 -6.33 -9.93 5.21
CA PHE A 124 -5.95 -10.38 3.87
C PHE A 124 -5.13 -11.66 4.03
N ALA A 125 -5.63 -12.76 3.46
CA ALA A 125 -4.99 -14.07 3.51
C ALA A 125 -3.60 -14.05 2.87
N VAL A 126 -2.85 -15.13 3.04
CA VAL A 126 -1.51 -15.27 2.44
C VAL A 126 -1.59 -15.15 0.93
N HIS A 127 -0.87 -14.20 0.37
CA HIS A 127 -0.81 -13.90 -1.06
C HIS A 127 0.56 -13.39 -1.46
N THR A 128 0.79 -13.34 -2.76
CA THR A 128 1.92 -12.65 -3.39
C THR A 128 1.40 -11.48 -4.22
N ASP A 129 2.13 -10.38 -4.23
CA ASP A 129 1.78 -9.24 -5.08
C ASP A 129 2.16 -9.49 -6.54
N HIS A 130 3.32 -10.14 -6.77
CA HIS A 130 3.73 -10.59 -8.10
C HIS A 130 3.06 -11.92 -8.43
N GLY A 131 2.37 -12.01 -9.56
CA GLY A 131 1.68 -13.22 -9.98
C GLY A 131 1.45 -13.29 -11.48
N PHE A 132 0.68 -14.30 -11.89
CA PHE A 132 0.37 -14.55 -13.30
C PHE A 132 -0.34 -13.39 -13.99
N SER A 133 -1.25 -12.73 -13.28
CA SER A 133 -2.06 -11.63 -13.82
C SER A 133 -1.45 -10.24 -13.60
N TYR A 134 -0.43 -10.12 -12.73
CA TYR A 134 0.15 -8.84 -12.38
C TYR A 134 1.64 -8.95 -12.09
N ASN A 135 2.44 -8.11 -12.76
CA ASN A 135 3.88 -8.04 -12.56
C ASN A 135 4.21 -6.89 -11.62
N CYS A 136 5.00 -7.16 -10.60
CA CYS A 136 5.65 -6.16 -9.77
C CYS A 136 6.95 -6.71 -9.17
N THR A 137 7.90 -5.84 -8.91
CA THR A 137 9.23 -6.22 -8.42
C THR A 137 9.38 -5.91 -6.93
N VAL A 138 8.88 -4.77 -6.49
CA VAL A 138 8.95 -4.32 -5.09
C VAL A 138 7.56 -3.90 -4.63
N SER A 139 7.21 -4.31 -3.42
CA SER A 139 5.98 -3.93 -2.73
C SER A 139 6.28 -2.99 -1.57
N SER A 140 5.33 -2.12 -1.26
CA SER A 140 5.37 -1.24 -0.10
C SER A 140 4.10 -1.32 0.71
N VAL A 141 4.25 -1.31 2.03
CA VAL A 141 3.14 -1.13 2.98
C VAL A 141 3.49 0.03 3.92
N MET A 142 2.66 1.05 3.92
CA MET A 142 2.76 2.24 4.75
C MET A 142 1.71 2.20 5.84
N TYR A 143 2.09 2.44 7.09
CA TYR A 143 1.22 2.33 8.25
C TYR A 143 0.73 3.71 8.66
N LEU A 144 -0.59 3.92 8.61
CA LEU A 144 -1.20 5.23 8.84
C LEU A 144 -1.75 5.39 10.27
N ASN A 145 -1.78 4.30 11.06
CA ASN A 145 -2.06 4.30 12.49
C ASN A 145 -1.45 3.07 13.18
N ASP A 146 -1.46 3.05 14.50
CA ASP A 146 -0.94 1.96 15.34
C ASP A 146 -1.83 1.66 16.57
N ASP A 147 -3.00 2.30 16.65
CA ASP A 147 -3.96 2.18 17.75
C ASP A 147 -4.96 1.03 17.58
N TYR A 148 -4.50 -0.08 17.00
CA TYR A 148 -5.26 -1.32 16.79
C TYR A 148 -4.50 -2.55 17.32
N GLU A 149 -5.19 -3.69 17.49
CA GLU A 149 -4.59 -4.98 17.83
C GLU A 149 -4.83 -6.02 16.73
N GLY A 150 -3.92 -7.00 16.60
CA GLY A 150 -3.86 -7.87 15.44
C GLY A 150 -3.26 -7.16 14.24
N GLY A 151 -3.60 -7.58 13.04
CA GLY A 151 -3.24 -6.93 11.78
C GLY A 151 -1.74 -6.93 11.45
N GLU A 152 -0.97 -7.84 12.05
CA GLU A 152 0.46 -7.98 11.76
C GLU A 152 0.69 -8.31 10.28
N LEU A 153 1.78 -7.78 9.73
CA LEU A 153 2.34 -8.22 8.45
C LEU A 153 3.12 -9.51 8.69
N TRP A 154 2.64 -10.61 8.13
CA TRP A 154 3.21 -11.92 8.32
C TRP A 154 3.74 -12.50 7.02
N PHE A 155 5.01 -12.91 7.01
CA PHE A 155 5.67 -13.62 5.92
C PHE A 155 5.89 -15.08 6.34
N PRO A 156 4.94 -15.99 6.04
CA PRO A 156 4.98 -17.37 6.56
C PRO A 156 6.20 -18.16 6.13
N TYR A 157 6.69 -17.97 4.90
CA TYR A 157 7.84 -18.73 4.39
C TYR A 157 9.20 -18.24 4.96
N LEU A 158 9.20 -17.07 5.57
CA LEU A 158 10.40 -16.47 6.17
C LEU A 158 10.37 -16.49 7.69
N ASP A 159 9.28 -16.96 8.30
CA ASP A 159 9.00 -16.91 9.74
C ASP A 159 9.15 -15.49 10.32
N ILE A 160 8.66 -14.49 9.59
CA ILE A 160 8.72 -13.08 9.98
C ILE A 160 7.33 -12.57 10.28
N VAL A 161 7.17 -11.95 11.45
CA VAL A 161 5.96 -11.22 11.86
C VAL A 161 6.35 -9.81 12.25
N LEU A 162 5.72 -8.81 11.62
CA LEU A 162 5.95 -7.40 11.87
C LEU A 162 4.68 -6.73 12.36
N LYS A 163 4.83 -5.84 13.33
CA LYS A 163 3.80 -4.89 13.72
C LYS A 163 4.40 -3.48 13.71
N PRO A 164 4.48 -2.85 12.52
CA PRO A 164 4.98 -1.50 12.40
C PRO A 164 4.05 -0.50 13.09
N GLU A 165 4.62 0.63 13.47
CA GLU A 165 3.94 1.75 14.12
C GLU A 165 3.49 2.79 13.09
N TYR A 166 2.76 3.80 13.53
CA TYR A 166 2.38 4.93 12.69
C TYR A 166 3.61 5.53 11.98
N GLY A 167 3.45 5.78 10.69
CA GLY A 167 4.47 6.41 9.86
C GLY A 167 5.59 5.48 9.38
N ASP A 168 5.58 4.23 9.81
CA ASP A 168 6.51 3.23 9.31
C ASP A 168 6.17 2.81 7.88
N ILE A 169 7.19 2.52 7.09
CA ILE A 169 7.06 1.98 5.73
C ILE A 169 7.90 0.72 5.61
N VAL A 170 7.29 -0.36 5.15
CA VAL A 170 7.99 -1.61 4.83
C VAL A 170 8.11 -1.73 3.32
N LEU A 171 9.35 -1.90 2.81
CA LEU A 171 9.63 -2.25 1.42
C LEU A 171 10.19 -3.67 1.36
N PHE A 172 9.73 -4.47 0.40
CA PHE A 172 10.15 -5.85 0.23
C PHE A 172 9.95 -6.34 -1.22
N PRO A 173 10.69 -7.38 -1.67
CA PRO A 173 10.48 -7.98 -2.98
C PRO A 173 9.10 -8.63 -3.07
N SER A 174 8.47 -8.58 -4.24
CA SER A 174 7.07 -8.99 -4.43
C SER A 174 6.86 -10.47 -4.80
N THR A 175 7.94 -11.23 -5.00
CA THR A 175 7.88 -12.61 -5.53
C THR A 175 7.37 -13.63 -4.52
N PHE A 176 7.14 -14.87 -4.97
CA PHE A 176 6.50 -15.95 -4.21
C PHE A 176 7.12 -16.28 -2.85
N ILE A 177 8.45 -16.08 -2.68
CA ILE A 177 9.12 -16.28 -1.37
C ILE A 177 8.60 -15.28 -0.33
N TYR A 178 8.17 -14.10 -0.77
CA TYR A 178 7.64 -13.01 0.05
C TYR A 178 6.13 -13.03 0.14
N ALA A 179 5.52 -14.22 -0.04
CA ALA A 179 4.10 -14.39 0.27
C ALA A 179 3.82 -13.87 1.68
N HIS A 180 2.80 -13.06 1.82
CA HIS A 180 2.51 -12.37 3.08
C HIS A 180 1.01 -12.22 3.31
N ALA A 181 0.66 -11.89 4.54
CA ALA A 181 -0.72 -11.68 4.97
C ALA A 181 -0.83 -10.46 5.89
N SER A 182 -1.99 -9.81 5.90
CA SER A 182 -2.43 -9.00 7.03
C SER A 182 -3.29 -9.87 7.93
N LYS A 183 -2.79 -10.21 9.13
CA LYS A 183 -3.55 -11.03 10.08
C LYS A 183 -4.86 -10.33 10.47
N PRO A 184 -5.87 -11.08 10.97
CA PRO A 184 -7.12 -10.47 11.40
C PRO A 184 -6.93 -9.39 12.47
N ILE A 185 -7.68 -8.31 12.33
CA ILE A 185 -7.76 -7.28 13.36
C ILE A 185 -8.57 -7.83 14.54
N THR A 186 -8.06 -7.70 15.74
CA THR A 186 -8.75 -8.16 16.96
C THR A 186 -9.40 -7.03 17.75
N ARG A 187 -8.87 -5.79 17.61
CA ARG A 187 -9.43 -4.58 18.20
C ARG A 187 -9.06 -3.34 17.39
N GLY A 188 -9.94 -2.37 17.33
CA GLY A 188 -9.72 -1.09 16.63
C GLY A 188 -9.90 -1.19 15.13
N VAL A 189 -9.33 -0.25 14.42
CA VAL A 189 -9.36 -0.15 12.95
C VAL A 189 -7.94 0.10 12.47
N LYS A 190 -7.46 -0.71 11.53
CA LYS A 190 -6.15 -0.52 10.89
C LYS A 190 -6.31 0.28 9.60
N TYR A 191 -5.48 1.31 9.44
CA TYR A 191 -5.30 2.05 8.20
C TYR A 191 -3.89 1.84 7.67
N ALA A 192 -3.80 1.51 6.41
CA ALA A 192 -2.53 1.40 5.71
C ALA A 192 -2.66 1.93 4.28
N ALA A 193 -1.53 2.19 3.63
CA ALA A 193 -1.50 2.46 2.21
C ALA A 193 -0.49 1.52 1.54
N VAL A 194 -0.87 0.96 0.39
CA VAL A 194 -0.03 0.02 -0.35
C VAL A 194 0.16 0.50 -1.78
N THR A 195 1.33 0.25 -2.32
CA THR A 195 1.60 0.40 -3.75
C THR A 195 2.76 -0.51 -4.15
N MET A 196 2.82 -0.82 -5.43
CA MET A 196 3.83 -1.69 -6.00
C MET A 196 4.65 -0.93 -7.03
N PHE A 197 5.88 -1.41 -7.24
CA PHE A 197 6.84 -0.85 -8.19
C PHE A 197 7.33 -1.93 -9.15
N ASP A 198 7.66 -1.50 -10.37
CA ASP A 198 8.34 -2.35 -11.34
C ASP A 198 9.42 -1.57 -12.08
N TYR A 199 10.29 -2.29 -12.80
CA TYR A 199 11.38 -1.70 -13.58
C TYR A 199 10.88 -0.77 -14.68
N ASN A 200 9.71 -1.06 -15.26
CA ASN A 200 9.08 -0.25 -16.28
C ASN A 200 7.59 -0.60 -16.43
N ASP A 201 6.87 0.14 -17.26
CA ASP A 201 5.45 -0.07 -17.52
C ASP A 201 5.13 -1.07 -18.65
N ARG A 202 6.12 -1.66 -19.30
CA ARG A 202 5.93 -2.43 -20.55
C ARG A 202 5.12 -3.70 -20.36
N THR A 203 5.19 -4.29 -19.16
CA THR A 203 4.47 -5.52 -18.82
C THR A 203 3.15 -5.25 -18.13
N HIS A 204 2.84 -3.98 -17.84
CA HIS A 204 1.60 -3.61 -17.20
C HIS A 204 0.51 -3.40 -18.26
N LYS A 205 -0.62 -4.10 -18.09
CA LYS A 205 -1.77 -3.94 -18.97
C LYS A 205 -2.53 -2.67 -18.59
N PRO A 206 -3.11 -1.94 -19.55
CA PRO A 206 -3.89 -0.73 -19.27
C PRO A 206 -5.01 -0.94 -18.24
N GLU A 207 -5.66 -2.09 -18.25
CA GLU A 207 -6.70 -2.47 -17.28
C GLU A 207 -6.19 -2.64 -15.84
N HIS A 208 -4.88 -2.81 -15.65
CA HIS A 208 -4.24 -2.87 -14.34
C HIS A 208 -3.82 -1.48 -13.84
N TYR A 209 -3.77 -0.50 -14.72
CA TYR A 209 -3.66 0.91 -14.32
C TYR A 209 -5.00 1.41 -13.80
N MET A 210 -5.58 0.71 -12.86
CA MET A 210 -6.91 1.03 -12.35
C MET A 210 -7.21 2.53 -12.45
N TYR A 211 -8.23 2.85 -13.27
CA TYR A 211 -8.69 4.21 -13.50
C TYR A 211 -7.71 5.14 -14.23
N GLY A 212 -7.14 4.65 -15.33
CA GLY A 212 -6.50 5.52 -16.28
C GLY A 212 -5.15 6.09 -15.84
N GLN A 213 -4.34 5.30 -15.19
CA GLN A 213 -2.91 5.61 -15.24
C GLN A 213 -2.51 5.59 -16.70
N SER A 214 -2.62 6.75 -17.35
CA SER A 214 -2.10 6.90 -18.69
C SER A 214 -0.59 6.67 -18.66
N LYS A 215 -0.05 6.03 -19.68
CA LYS A 215 1.38 5.98 -19.98
C LYS A 215 1.90 7.40 -20.24
N GLY A 216 1.73 8.29 -19.32
CA GLY A 216 2.12 9.68 -19.41
C GLY A 216 2.80 10.03 -18.12
N TYR A 217 4.11 9.94 -18.13
CA TYR A 217 4.97 10.61 -17.20
C TYR A 217 4.90 12.11 -17.44
#